data_ad0d94b098980d4233fefdd0eb8f1168
#
_entry.id   ad0d94b098980d4233fefdd0eb8f1168
#
_cell.length_a   1.000
_cell.length_b   1.000
_cell.length_c   1.000
_cell.angle_alpha   90.00
_cell.angle_beta   90.00
_cell.angle_gamma   90.00
#
_symmetry.space_group_name_H-M   'P 1'
#
loop_
_entity.id
_entity.type
_entity.pdbx_description
1 polymer ?
#
loop_
_entity_poly.entity_id
_entity_poly.type
_entity_poly.pdbx_seq_one_letter_code
_entity_poly.pdbx_strand_id
1 'polypeptide(L)'
;LAGAITLLAAPAPLAASLTPVERGWARGVFPVVSFAGFTSGFGMRLHPLSGSLRSHDGIDIAAPLGSPVRSWWTGRVQEVVLDGGCGNGLVIRSGAYEHIYCHLGGTVVNGTYSSGAVRLRLGSRVAAGQLIGHVGVSGTSTGPHLHWGLRYRGSWLDPARVLRAMAASRNNAPPALTRRPNVGLFR
;
A
#
# COMPACT_ATOMS: atom_id res chain seq x y z
N LEU A 1 53.40 23.38 -15.44
CA LEU A 1 52.49 22.47 -16.16
C LEU A 1 51.56 21.79 -15.16
N ALA A 2 50.36 22.32 -14.94
CA ALA A 2 49.34 21.73 -14.07
C ALA A 2 48.40 20.88 -14.97
N GLY A 3 48.46 19.56 -14.79
CA GLY A 3 47.59 18.63 -15.47
C GLY A 3 46.19 18.61 -14.83
N ALA A 4 45.18 18.98 -15.57
CA ALA A 4 43.79 18.88 -15.15
C ALA A 4 43.37 17.39 -15.17
N ILE A 5 43.04 16.84 -13.99
CA ILE A 5 42.42 15.51 -13.87
C ILE A 5 40.92 15.68 -14.15
N THR A 6 40.50 15.26 -15.33
CA THR A 6 39.08 15.17 -15.68
C THR A 6 38.49 13.96 -14.96
N LEU A 7 37.71 14.17 -13.89
CA LEU A 7 36.90 13.11 -13.29
C LEU A 7 35.79 12.75 -14.28
N LEU A 8 35.94 11.58 -14.92
CA LEU A 8 34.82 10.97 -15.63
C LEU A 8 33.77 10.56 -14.62
N ALA A 9 32.63 11.23 -14.62
CA ALA A 9 31.46 10.85 -13.85
C ALA A 9 31.01 9.45 -14.31
N ALA A 10 30.91 8.49 -13.39
CA ALA A 10 30.37 7.17 -13.67
C ALA A 10 28.94 7.34 -14.23
N PRO A 11 28.54 6.59 -15.28
CA PRO A 11 27.19 6.65 -15.79
C PRO A 11 26.22 6.26 -14.68
N ALA A 12 25.17 7.08 -14.50
CA ALA A 12 24.08 6.76 -13.58
C ALA A 12 23.49 5.38 -13.95
N PRO A 13 23.16 4.52 -12.97
CA PRO A 13 22.57 3.22 -13.27
C PRO A 13 21.33 3.43 -14.12
N LEU A 14 21.27 2.74 -15.27
CA LEU A 14 20.12 2.74 -16.17
C LEU A 14 18.90 2.33 -15.33
N ALA A 15 17.97 3.26 -15.11
CA ALA A 15 16.73 2.95 -14.39
C ALA A 15 16.03 1.83 -15.17
N ALA A 16 15.99 0.62 -14.61
CA ALA A 16 15.37 -0.52 -15.25
C ALA A 16 13.92 -0.14 -15.60
N SER A 17 13.58 -0.23 -16.88
CA SER A 17 12.25 0.12 -17.34
C SER A 17 11.22 -0.86 -16.74
N LEU A 18 10.16 -0.33 -16.15
CA LEU A 18 9.08 -1.15 -15.59
C LEU A 18 8.46 -2.04 -16.67
N THR A 19 8.22 -3.30 -16.34
CA THR A 19 7.44 -4.21 -17.18
C THR A 19 6.00 -3.70 -17.36
N PRO A 20 5.23 -4.19 -18.34
CA PRO A 20 3.81 -3.83 -18.50
C PRO A 20 2.98 -4.07 -17.23
N VAL A 21 3.27 -5.14 -16.49
CA VAL A 21 2.60 -5.47 -15.22
C VAL A 21 2.96 -4.45 -14.14
N GLU A 22 4.23 -4.12 -13.98
CA GLU A 22 4.71 -3.14 -13.01
C GLU A 22 4.21 -1.73 -13.30
N ARG A 23 4.07 -1.35 -14.58
CA ARG A 23 3.37 -0.10 -14.96
C ARG A 23 1.90 -0.09 -14.53
N GLY A 24 1.24 -1.25 -14.53
CA GLY A 24 -0.09 -1.40 -13.94
C GLY A 24 -0.06 -1.09 -12.45
N TRP A 25 0.84 -1.70 -11.68
CA TRP A 25 1.00 -1.49 -10.24
C TRP A 25 1.31 -0.04 -9.87
N ALA A 26 2.10 0.62 -10.70
CA ALA A 26 2.51 2.02 -10.51
C ALA A 26 1.33 3.01 -10.42
N ARG A 27 0.16 2.64 -10.95
CA ARG A 27 -1.07 3.44 -10.88
C ARG A 27 -1.83 3.26 -9.56
N GLY A 28 -1.40 2.35 -8.70
CA GLY A 28 -2.00 2.11 -7.41
C GLY A 28 -1.80 3.27 -6.43
N VAL A 29 -2.65 3.32 -5.41
CA VAL A 29 -2.55 4.30 -4.32
C VAL A 29 -1.91 3.64 -3.11
N PHE A 30 -0.92 4.29 -2.49
CA PHE A 30 -0.29 3.80 -1.28
C PHE A 30 -1.34 3.66 -0.16
N PRO A 31 -1.41 2.50 0.52
CA PRO A 31 -2.59 2.15 1.32
C PRO A 31 -2.71 2.91 2.65
N VAL A 32 -1.67 3.59 3.14
CA VAL A 32 -1.69 4.34 4.40
C VAL A 32 -1.37 5.81 4.16
N VAL A 33 -2.08 6.72 4.82
CA VAL A 33 -1.81 8.17 4.67
C VAL A 33 -0.59 8.60 5.50
N SER A 34 -0.52 8.18 6.76
CA SER A 34 0.52 8.60 7.72
C SER A 34 1.58 7.51 7.87
N PHE A 35 2.39 7.32 6.82
CA PHE A 35 3.46 6.31 6.79
C PHE A 35 4.58 6.65 7.79
N ALA A 36 4.91 5.72 8.70
CA ALA A 36 6.01 5.85 9.65
C ALA A 36 7.19 4.91 9.32
N GLY A 37 6.97 3.82 8.60
CA GLY A 37 8.02 2.87 8.21
C GLY A 37 7.43 1.50 7.86
N PHE A 38 8.30 0.60 7.38
CA PHE A 38 7.99 -0.82 7.25
C PHE A 38 8.59 -1.57 8.45
N THR A 39 7.77 -2.36 9.14
CA THR A 39 8.20 -3.10 10.35
C THR A 39 8.41 -4.58 10.10
N SER A 40 7.76 -5.16 9.07
CA SER A 40 7.98 -6.55 8.69
C SER A 40 7.72 -6.76 7.20
N GLY A 41 8.59 -7.52 6.54
CA GLY A 41 8.50 -7.87 5.12
C GLY A 41 7.73 -9.16 4.86
N PHE A 42 7.44 -9.42 3.60
CA PHE A 42 6.84 -10.65 3.08
C PHE A 42 7.82 -11.83 3.13
N GLY A 43 7.30 -13.03 3.39
CA GLY A 43 8.05 -14.28 3.34
C GLY A 43 8.31 -14.89 4.72
N MET A 44 9.21 -15.88 4.76
CA MET A 44 9.54 -16.59 6.00
C MET A 44 10.29 -15.68 6.98
N ARG A 45 9.78 -15.57 8.21
CA ARG A 45 10.38 -14.76 9.29
C ARG A 45 10.16 -15.36 10.67
N LEU A 46 10.94 -14.95 11.63
CA LEU A 46 10.62 -15.23 13.03
C LEU A 46 9.40 -14.41 13.45
N HIS A 47 8.38 -15.12 13.97
CA HIS A 47 7.15 -14.47 14.43
C HIS A 47 7.45 -13.66 15.71
N PRO A 48 7.09 -12.36 15.77
CA PRO A 48 7.53 -11.46 16.82
C PRO A 48 7.05 -11.86 18.23
N LEU A 49 5.90 -12.54 18.34
CA LEU A 49 5.36 -12.95 19.63
C LEU A 49 5.78 -14.38 20.04
N SER A 50 5.93 -15.30 19.08
CA SER A 50 6.21 -16.71 19.40
C SER A 50 7.67 -17.13 19.16
N GLY A 51 8.47 -16.33 18.44
CA GLY A 51 9.83 -16.68 18.02
C GLY A 51 9.90 -17.83 17.01
N SER A 52 8.76 -18.41 16.59
CA SER A 52 8.73 -19.50 15.62
C SER A 52 8.88 -18.99 14.19
N LEU A 53 9.49 -19.79 13.32
CA LEU A 53 9.58 -19.46 11.89
C LEU A 53 8.21 -19.62 11.25
N ARG A 54 7.69 -18.55 10.64
CA ARG A 54 6.37 -18.52 9.99
C ARG A 54 6.41 -17.73 8.70
N SER A 55 5.53 -18.09 7.76
CA SER A 55 5.24 -17.26 6.59
C SER A 55 4.51 -15.99 7.00
N HIS A 56 4.88 -14.89 6.39
CA HIS A 56 4.21 -13.61 6.47
C HIS A 56 3.69 -13.26 5.08
N ASP A 57 2.38 -13.27 4.93
CA ASP A 57 1.71 -13.19 3.63
C ASP A 57 1.43 -11.74 3.18
N GLY A 58 2.13 -10.79 3.75
CA GLY A 58 2.01 -9.37 3.47
C GLY A 58 3.23 -8.56 3.86
N ILE A 59 3.03 -7.27 4.00
CA ILE A 59 3.98 -6.32 4.56
C ILE A 59 3.30 -5.54 5.68
N ASP A 60 4.02 -5.34 6.79
CA ASP A 60 3.50 -4.54 7.90
C ASP A 60 4.00 -3.09 7.76
N ILE A 61 3.03 -2.18 7.69
CA ILE A 61 3.24 -0.75 7.47
C ILE A 61 2.90 -0.01 8.75
N ALA A 62 3.92 0.45 9.49
CA ALA A 62 3.72 1.23 10.70
C ALA A 62 3.08 2.58 10.38
N ALA A 63 2.09 2.93 11.17
CA ALA A 63 1.40 4.22 11.13
C ALA A 63 0.72 4.49 12.48
N PRO A 64 0.53 5.75 12.88
CA PRO A 64 -0.20 6.06 14.11
C PRO A 64 -1.60 5.44 14.14
N LEU A 65 -2.05 5.06 15.33
CA LEU A 65 -3.43 4.59 15.54
C LEU A 65 -4.42 5.59 14.95
N GLY A 66 -5.43 5.10 14.23
CA GLY A 66 -6.42 5.95 13.56
C GLY A 66 -5.97 6.58 12.24
N SER A 67 -4.73 6.32 11.75
CA SER A 67 -4.30 6.78 10.44
C SER A 67 -5.23 6.27 9.34
N PRO A 68 -5.63 7.11 8.36
CA PRO A 68 -6.51 6.68 7.28
C PRO A 68 -5.89 5.57 6.42
N VAL A 69 -6.67 4.52 6.14
CA VAL A 69 -6.36 3.42 5.23
C VAL A 69 -7.16 3.58 3.95
N ARG A 70 -6.50 3.48 2.81
CA ARG A 70 -7.08 3.68 1.48
C ARG A 70 -7.00 2.44 0.62
N SER A 71 -7.99 2.25 -0.24
CA SER A 71 -7.94 1.18 -1.23
C SER A 71 -6.80 1.40 -2.22
N TRP A 72 -5.98 0.37 -2.43
CA TRP A 72 -4.89 0.40 -3.41
C TRP A 72 -5.41 0.60 -4.85
N TRP A 73 -6.46 -0.14 -5.22
CA TRP A 73 -7.13 -0.05 -6.53
C TRP A 73 -8.65 -0.02 -6.40
N THR A 74 -9.30 0.39 -7.48
CA THR A 74 -10.75 0.29 -7.63
C THR A 74 -11.16 -1.18 -7.66
N GLY A 75 -12.16 -1.54 -6.84
CA GLY A 75 -12.60 -2.93 -6.74
C GLY A 75 -13.92 -3.09 -5.99
N ARG A 76 -14.13 -4.31 -5.50
CA ARG A 76 -15.28 -4.67 -4.65
C ARG A 76 -14.80 -5.42 -3.42
N VAL A 77 -15.41 -5.15 -2.29
CA VAL A 77 -15.22 -5.93 -1.07
C VAL A 77 -15.68 -7.35 -1.36
N GLN A 78 -14.74 -8.30 -1.28
CA GLN A 78 -14.97 -9.72 -1.45
C GLN A 78 -15.22 -10.40 -0.10
N GLU A 79 -14.61 -9.86 0.95
CA GLU A 79 -14.75 -10.40 2.30
C GLU A 79 -14.59 -9.28 3.34
N VAL A 80 -15.38 -9.37 4.41
CA VAL A 80 -15.19 -8.63 5.64
C VAL A 80 -14.69 -9.63 6.68
N VAL A 81 -13.44 -9.47 7.09
CA VAL A 81 -12.76 -10.39 8.00
C VAL A 81 -13.00 -10.00 9.45
N LEU A 82 -13.25 -11.01 10.29
CA LEU A 82 -13.25 -10.89 11.74
C LEU A 82 -12.71 -12.19 12.30
N ASP A 83 -11.43 -12.23 12.63
CA ASP A 83 -10.79 -13.42 13.20
C ASP A 83 -9.68 -13.06 14.21
N GLY A 84 -9.07 -14.07 14.82
CA GLY A 84 -8.01 -13.87 15.82
C GLY A 84 -6.68 -13.41 15.23
N GLY A 85 -6.41 -13.65 13.95
CA GLY A 85 -5.17 -13.29 13.26
C GLY A 85 -5.23 -11.88 12.69
N CYS A 86 -6.05 -11.70 11.67
CA CYS A 86 -6.27 -10.44 10.97
C CYS A 86 -7.00 -9.39 11.84
N GLY A 87 -7.83 -9.85 12.78
CA GLY A 87 -8.73 -8.97 13.52
C GLY A 87 -9.84 -8.45 12.60
N ASN A 88 -10.12 -7.16 12.65
CA ASN A 88 -10.99 -6.50 11.68
C ASN A 88 -10.22 -6.32 10.37
N GLY A 89 -10.76 -6.83 9.28
CA GLY A 89 -10.09 -6.77 7.98
C GLY A 89 -11.04 -6.66 6.80
N LEU A 90 -10.45 -6.37 5.65
CA LEU A 90 -11.14 -6.29 4.38
C LEU A 90 -10.31 -7.01 3.32
N VAL A 91 -10.95 -7.83 2.50
CA VAL A 91 -10.40 -8.34 1.24
C VAL A 91 -11.14 -7.64 0.11
N ILE A 92 -10.40 -6.94 -0.75
CA ILE A 92 -10.96 -6.24 -1.90
C ILE A 92 -10.43 -6.92 -3.17
N ARG A 93 -11.33 -7.26 -4.10
CA ARG A 93 -10.98 -7.82 -5.41
C ARG A 93 -10.96 -6.74 -6.48
N SER A 94 -9.86 -6.72 -7.25
CA SER A 94 -9.65 -5.84 -8.41
C SER A 94 -9.18 -6.68 -9.59
N GLY A 95 -10.11 -7.18 -10.39
CA GLY A 95 -9.81 -8.15 -11.45
C GLY A 95 -9.21 -9.44 -10.90
N ALA A 96 -7.98 -9.75 -11.31
CA ALA A 96 -7.24 -10.93 -10.86
C ALA A 96 -6.50 -10.72 -9.52
N TYR A 97 -6.54 -9.52 -8.96
CA TYR A 97 -5.88 -9.19 -7.70
C TYR A 97 -6.85 -9.20 -6.54
N GLU A 98 -6.36 -9.65 -5.39
CA GLU A 98 -6.96 -9.46 -4.08
C GLU A 98 -5.97 -8.63 -3.23
N HIS A 99 -6.46 -7.59 -2.60
CA HIS A 99 -5.69 -6.80 -1.65
C HIS A 99 -6.35 -6.88 -0.28
N ILE A 100 -5.56 -7.32 0.69
CA ILE A 100 -5.97 -7.68 2.03
C ILE A 100 -5.47 -6.60 2.99
N TYR A 101 -6.34 -6.16 3.87
CA TYR A 101 -6.09 -5.14 4.88
C TYR A 101 -6.48 -5.68 6.24
N CYS A 102 -5.51 -5.84 7.17
CA CYS A 102 -5.76 -6.36 8.51
C CYS A 102 -5.38 -5.37 9.60
N HIS A 103 -5.74 -5.72 10.82
CA HIS A 103 -5.53 -4.95 12.06
C HIS A 103 -6.24 -3.60 12.03
N LEU A 104 -7.35 -3.50 11.30
CA LEU A 104 -8.11 -2.26 11.18
C LEU A 104 -8.79 -1.89 12.50
N GLY A 105 -8.85 -0.60 12.78
CA GLY A 105 -9.69 -0.03 13.84
C GLY A 105 -11.18 -0.07 13.46
N GLY A 106 -12.05 0.12 14.43
CA GLY A 106 -13.49 0.04 14.22
C GLY A 106 -14.09 -1.31 14.62
N THR A 107 -15.21 -1.68 14.02
CA THR A 107 -15.98 -2.88 14.38
C THR A 107 -16.48 -3.62 13.16
N VAL A 108 -16.68 -4.94 13.31
CA VAL A 108 -17.41 -5.77 12.36
C VAL A 108 -18.65 -6.32 13.05
N VAL A 109 -19.83 -6.01 12.52
CA VAL A 109 -21.11 -6.48 13.03
C VAL A 109 -21.97 -6.96 11.87
N ASN A 110 -22.49 -8.18 11.95
CA ASN A 110 -23.33 -8.79 10.92
C ASN A 110 -22.75 -8.64 9.48
N GLY A 111 -21.44 -8.93 9.31
CA GLY A 111 -20.76 -8.84 8.02
C GLY A 111 -20.55 -7.41 7.49
N THR A 112 -20.78 -6.41 8.33
CA THR A 112 -20.52 -5.00 7.99
C THR A 112 -19.36 -4.48 8.81
N TYR A 113 -18.31 -4.04 8.14
CA TYR A 113 -17.21 -3.30 8.75
C TYR A 113 -17.57 -1.81 8.86
N SER A 114 -17.25 -1.22 10.02
CA SER A 114 -17.56 0.18 10.35
C SER A 114 -16.38 0.86 11.03
N SER A 115 -15.97 2.04 10.53
CA SER A 115 -14.89 2.83 11.13
C SER A 115 -15.09 4.33 10.81
N GLY A 116 -15.47 5.13 11.79
CA GLY A 116 -15.90 6.51 11.56
C GLY A 116 -17.09 6.57 10.59
N ALA A 117 -16.96 7.31 9.51
CA ALA A 117 -17.99 7.40 8.46
C ALA A 117 -17.97 6.20 7.47
N VAL A 118 -16.95 5.35 7.52
CA VAL A 118 -16.83 4.19 6.63
C VAL A 118 -17.82 3.11 7.04
N ARG A 119 -18.55 2.58 6.05
CA ARG A 119 -19.44 1.41 6.16
C ARG A 119 -19.24 0.55 4.93
N LEU A 120 -18.67 -0.65 5.10
CA LEU A 120 -18.36 -1.57 4.00
C LEU A 120 -18.86 -2.98 4.33
N ARG A 121 -19.45 -3.63 3.34
CA ARG A 121 -19.94 -5.01 3.41
C ARG A 121 -19.59 -5.75 2.13
N LEU A 122 -19.78 -7.06 2.10
CA LEU A 122 -19.64 -7.87 0.90
C LEU A 122 -20.30 -7.18 -0.30
N GLY A 123 -19.58 -7.10 -1.42
CA GLY A 123 -20.03 -6.50 -2.66
C GLY A 123 -19.92 -4.95 -2.73
N SER A 124 -19.62 -4.26 -1.62
CA SER A 124 -19.41 -2.80 -1.63
C SER A 124 -18.35 -2.42 -2.66
N ARG A 125 -18.66 -1.43 -3.51
CA ARG A 125 -17.68 -0.86 -4.46
C ARG A 125 -16.76 0.12 -3.75
N VAL A 126 -15.49 0.11 -4.11
CA VAL A 126 -14.49 1.07 -3.63
C VAL A 126 -13.68 1.58 -4.81
N ALA A 127 -13.35 2.86 -4.81
CA ALA A 127 -12.46 3.48 -5.79
C ALA A 127 -11.00 3.40 -5.29
N ALA A 128 -10.05 3.46 -6.22
CA ALA A 128 -8.64 3.64 -5.86
C ALA A 128 -8.47 4.93 -5.03
N GLY A 129 -7.76 4.83 -3.91
CA GLY A 129 -7.56 5.94 -2.98
C GLY A 129 -8.74 6.27 -2.06
N GLN A 130 -9.89 5.62 -2.22
CA GLN A 130 -11.01 5.80 -1.31
C GLN A 130 -10.63 5.36 0.11
N LEU A 131 -11.04 6.13 1.12
CA LEU A 131 -10.97 5.75 2.53
C LEU A 131 -11.78 4.48 2.76
N ILE A 132 -11.13 3.44 3.27
CA ILE A 132 -11.74 2.13 3.53
C ILE A 132 -11.70 1.75 5.02
N GLY A 133 -10.97 2.50 5.85
CA GLY A 133 -10.85 2.26 7.27
C GLY A 133 -9.72 3.08 7.89
N HIS A 134 -9.34 2.69 9.09
CA HIS A 134 -8.26 3.33 9.84
C HIS A 134 -7.35 2.26 10.44
N VAL A 135 -6.08 2.59 10.63
CA VAL A 135 -5.12 1.74 11.33
C VAL A 135 -5.58 1.47 12.75
N GLY A 136 -5.54 0.23 13.15
CA GLY A 136 -5.89 -0.24 14.49
C GLY A 136 -4.82 -1.15 15.10
N VAL A 137 -5.28 -1.99 16.02
CA VAL A 137 -4.50 -3.04 16.70
C VAL A 137 -5.34 -4.31 16.88
N SER A 138 -6.38 -4.50 16.06
CA SER A 138 -7.25 -5.67 16.17
C SER A 138 -6.54 -6.96 15.76
N GLY A 139 -6.97 -8.10 16.29
CA GLY A 139 -6.35 -9.41 16.02
C GLY A 139 -4.97 -9.57 16.67
N THR A 140 -4.10 -10.37 16.04
CA THR A 140 -2.74 -10.60 16.54
C THR A 140 -1.80 -9.49 16.07
N SER A 141 -1.65 -8.45 16.88
CA SER A 141 -0.85 -7.25 16.59
C SER A 141 0.06 -6.89 17.77
N THR A 142 1.27 -6.41 17.49
CA THR A 142 2.22 -5.91 18.49
C THR A 142 2.17 -4.39 18.69
N GLY A 143 1.35 -3.69 17.89
CA GLY A 143 1.21 -2.24 17.94
C GLY A 143 0.52 -1.70 16.69
N PRO A 144 0.26 -0.38 16.61
CA PRO A 144 -0.46 0.21 15.49
C PRO A 144 0.28 0.04 14.16
N HIS A 145 -0.31 -0.69 13.23
CA HIS A 145 0.18 -0.88 11.87
C HIS A 145 -0.95 -1.36 10.95
N LEU A 146 -0.77 -1.24 9.66
CA LEU A 146 -1.53 -1.93 8.65
C LEU A 146 -0.75 -3.16 8.19
N HIS A 147 -1.30 -4.36 8.35
CA HIS A 147 -0.86 -5.51 7.57
C HIS A 147 -1.52 -5.43 6.19
N TRP A 148 -0.70 -5.38 5.13
CA TRP A 148 -1.17 -5.29 3.76
C TRP A 148 -0.67 -6.49 2.94
N GLY A 149 -1.60 -7.36 2.53
CA GLY A 149 -1.35 -8.54 1.72
C GLY A 149 -1.82 -8.35 0.28
N LEU A 150 -1.19 -9.06 -0.65
CA LEU A 150 -1.61 -9.11 -2.04
C LEU A 150 -1.63 -10.54 -2.56
N ARG A 151 -2.67 -10.87 -3.35
CA ARG A 151 -2.71 -12.08 -4.16
C ARG A 151 -2.94 -11.73 -5.64
N TYR A 152 -2.33 -12.50 -6.49
CA TYR A 152 -2.60 -12.49 -7.94
C TYR A 152 -3.00 -13.88 -8.40
N ARG A 153 -4.21 -14.02 -8.94
CA ARG A 153 -4.79 -15.32 -9.34
C ARG A 153 -4.69 -16.38 -8.24
N GLY A 154 -4.98 -16.00 -7.00
CA GLY A 154 -4.94 -16.89 -5.83
C GLY A 154 -3.55 -17.14 -5.22
N SER A 155 -2.46 -16.76 -5.88
CA SER A 155 -1.09 -16.90 -5.37
C SER A 155 -0.62 -15.63 -4.67
N TRP A 156 0.07 -15.76 -3.54
CA TRP A 156 0.64 -14.65 -2.81
C TRP A 156 1.66 -13.90 -3.66
N LEU A 157 1.60 -12.59 -3.63
CA LEU A 157 2.51 -11.66 -4.31
C LEU A 157 3.20 -10.79 -3.26
N ASP A 158 4.53 -10.73 -3.29
CA ASP A 158 5.28 -9.81 -2.42
C ASP A 158 4.87 -8.34 -2.65
N PRO A 159 4.22 -7.69 -1.66
CA PRO A 159 3.78 -6.31 -1.80
C PRO A 159 4.93 -5.32 -1.99
N ALA A 160 6.14 -5.64 -1.51
CA ALA A 160 7.30 -4.77 -1.68
C ALA A 160 7.68 -4.60 -3.16
N ARG A 161 7.44 -5.60 -4.02
CA ARG A 161 7.63 -5.47 -5.49
C ARG A 161 6.68 -4.41 -6.06
N VAL A 162 5.43 -4.44 -5.63
CA VAL A 162 4.40 -3.47 -6.05
C VAL A 162 4.77 -2.06 -5.59
N LEU A 163 5.17 -1.92 -4.33
CA LEU A 163 5.56 -0.62 -3.76
C LEU A 163 6.80 -0.05 -4.46
N ARG A 164 7.79 -0.89 -4.81
CA ARG A 164 8.97 -0.45 -5.59
C ARG A 164 8.58 0.07 -6.98
N ALA A 165 7.66 -0.61 -7.67
CA ALA A 165 7.16 -0.16 -8.98
C ALA A 165 6.41 1.18 -8.87
N MET A 166 5.60 1.35 -7.82
CA MET A 166 4.91 2.62 -7.53
C MET A 166 5.90 3.76 -7.26
N ALA A 167 6.97 3.51 -6.50
CA ALA A 167 8.00 4.50 -6.20
C ALA A 167 8.81 4.87 -7.46
N ALA A 168 9.24 3.89 -8.25
CA ALA A 168 10.00 4.11 -9.48
C ALA A 168 9.22 4.95 -10.49
N SER A 169 7.91 4.74 -10.63
CA SER A 169 7.06 5.53 -11.51
C SER A 169 6.95 7.00 -11.11
N ARG A 170 6.92 7.29 -9.80
CA ARG A 170 6.87 8.67 -9.29
C ARG A 170 8.17 9.42 -9.54
N ASN A 171 9.31 8.75 -9.40
CA ASN A 171 10.63 9.33 -9.64
C ASN A 171 10.89 9.60 -11.13
N ASN A 172 10.24 8.86 -12.03
CA ASN A 172 10.35 9.01 -13.49
C ASN A 172 9.24 9.89 -14.09
N ALA A 173 8.32 10.42 -13.29
CA ALA A 173 7.32 11.35 -13.77
C ALA A 173 8.00 12.68 -14.16
N PRO A 174 7.75 13.24 -15.37
CA PRO A 174 8.27 14.56 -15.72
C PRO A 174 7.77 15.59 -14.69
N PRO A 175 8.59 16.59 -14.35
CA PRO A 175 8.18 17.64 -13.43
C PRO A 175 6.84 18.22 -13.91
N ALA A 176 5.89 18.35 -12.99
CA ALA A 176 4.59 18.94 -13.31
C ALA A 176 4.83 20.31 -13.93
N LEU A 177 4.36 20.50 -15.16
CA LEU A 177 4.38 21.81 -15.81
C LEU A 177 3.59 22.76 -14.91
N THR A 178 4.29 23.59 -14.15
CA THR A 178 3.67 24.69 -13.42
C THR A 178 2.97 25.57 -14.44
N ARG A 179 1.64 25.56 -14.45
CA ARG A 179 0.86 26.52 -15.22
C ARG A 179 1.33 27.90 -14.75
N ARG A 180 2.05 28.62 -15.63
CA ARG A 180 2.30 30.05 -15.39
C ARG A 180 0.94 30.71 -15.24
N PRO A 181 0.73 31.50 -14.18
CA PRO A 181 -0.49 32.30 -14.11
C PRO A 181 -0.52 33.20 -15.36
N ASN A 182 -1.64 33.12 -16.07
CA ASN A 182 -1.89 33.99 -17.22
C ASN A 182 -2.03 35.41 -16.66
N VAL A 183 -0.95 36.20 -16.73
CA VAL A 183 -0.99 37.63 -16.39
C VAL A 183 -1.73 38.29 -17.54
N GLY A 184 -3.05 38.43 -17.36
CA GLY A 184 -3.88 39.18 -18.28
C GLY A 184 -3.38 40.62 -18.35
N LEU A 185 -2.91 41.02 -19.54
CA LEU A 185 -2.74 42.44 -19.86
C LEU A 185 -4.11 43.09 -19.83
N PHE A 186 -4.39 43.85 -18.80
CA PHE A 186 -5.42 44.90 -18.86
C PHE A 186 -4.87 46.03 -19.71
N ARG A 187 -5.53 46.31 -20.81
CA ARG A 187 -5.50 47.59 -21.52
C ARG A 187 -6.67 48.44 -21.05
#